data_83c6416ad948263babb330c619634c2c
#
_entry.id   83c6416ad948263babb330c619634c2c
#
_cell.length_a   1.000
_cell.length_b   1.000
_cell.length_c   1.000
_cell.angle_alpha   90.00
_cell.angle_beta   90.00
_cell.angle_gamma   90.00
#
_symmetry.space_group_name_H-M   'P 1'
#
loop_
_entity.id
_entity.type
_entity.pdbx_description
1 polymer ?
#
loop_
_entity_poly.entity_id
_entity_poly.type
_entity_poly.pdbx_seq_one_letter_code
_entity_poly.pdbx_strand_id
1 'polypeptide(L)'
;MNNVQEIDYPKLMGLDLSLTSTGVSIDGETFTIKPKTKGVERLAEISDQIVDWANRIRPIAVIIEGYSYGSKFSRAHALGELGGSVKLVLHKAGFKTVEVPPKCRAKFATGNGNSGKIDVLASLRVMDPEKFTKDFGDDECDAWVLEQMAYAEIGESKYQWSSVQMSALDKVDWTPLYDSLRGSKQWPELLP
;
A
#
# COMPACT_ATOMS: atom_id res chain seq x y z
N MET A 1 -16.69 -27.43 -22.38
CA MET A 1 -16.62 -26.50 -21.21
C MET A 1 -15.15 -26.15 -21.04
N ASN A 2 -14.75 -24.99 -21.52
CA ASN A 2 -13.36 -24.53 -21.39
C ASN A 2 -13.14 -24.14 -19.94
N ASN A 3 -12.34 -24.92 -19.20
CA ASN A 3 -11.74 -24.49 -17.96
C ASN A 3 -10.80 -23.32 -18.31
N VAL A 4 -11.29 -22.10 -18.20
CA VAL A 4 -10.43 -20.94 -18.04
C VAL A 4 -9.78 -21.15 -16.67
N GLN A 5 -8.52 -21.59 -16.64
CA GLN A 5 -7.72 -21.49 -15.42
C GLN A 5 -7.70 -20.00 -15.08
N GLU A 6 -8.35 -19.64 -13.98
CA GLU A 6 -8.19 -18.35 -13.35
C GLU A 6 -6.69 -18.23 -13.05
N ILE A 7 -6.01 -17.33 -13.74
CA ILE A 7 -4.59 -17.05 -13.47
C ILE A 7 -4.59 -16.44 -12.08
N ASP A 8 -4.09 -17.17 -11.11
CA ASP A 8 -3.99 -16.74 -9.72
C ASP A 8 -2.84 -15.72 -9.62
N TYR A 9 -3.18 -14.44 -9.70
CA TYR A 9 -2.21 -13.35 -9.55
C TYR A 9 -1.82 -13.15 -8.08
N PRO A 10 -0.55 -12.76 -7.81
CA PRO A 10 -0.12 -12.44 -6.48
C PRO A 10 -0.93 -11.25 -5.93
N LYS A 11 -1.67 -11.47 -4.84
CA LYS A 11 -2.39 -10.40 -4.17
C LYS A 11 -1.42 -9.54 -3.37
N LEU A 12 -1.61 -8.25 -3.43
CA LEU A 12 -0.86 -7.25 -2.68
C LEU A 12 -1.82 -6.43 -1.81
N MET A 13 -1.30 -5.78 -0.80
CA MET A 13 -2.09 -4.92 0.08
C MET A 13 -1.36 -3.61 0.32
N GLY A 14 -1.99 -2.49 -0.01
CA GLY A 14 -1.49 -1.14 0.26
C GLY A 14 -2.13 -0.54 1.51
N LEU A 15 -1.34 0.14 2.35
CA LEU A 15 -1.79 0.77 3.59
C LEU A 15 -1.28 2.21 3.72
N ASP A 16 -2.19 3.18 3.78
CA ASP A 16 -1.90 4.54 4.27
C ASP A 16 -2.38 4.65 5.72
N LEU A 17 -1.44 4.54 6.67
CA LEU A 17 -1.75 4.45 8.09
C LEU A 17 -2.13 5.80 8.69
N SER A 18 -3.27 5.87 9.35
CA SER A 18 -3.77 7.04 10.06
C SER A 18 -4.53 6.64 11.32
N LEU A 19 -4.43 7.46 12.37
CA LEU A 19 -5.17 7.26 13.63
C LEU A 19 -6.67 7.59 13.52
N THR A 20 -7.09 8.17 12.41
CA THR A 20 -8.48 8.60 12.21
C THR A 20 -9.16 7.92 11.05
N SER A 21 -8.39 7.61 10.00
CA SER A 21 -8.91 7.00 8.77
C SER A 21 -7.73 6.34 8.05
N THR A 22 -7.47 5.06 8.30
CA THR A 22 -6.45 4.28 7.59
C THR A 22 -6.98 3.83 6.25
N GLY A 23 -6.31 4.23 5.17
CA GLY A 23 -6.61 3.75 3.82
C GLY A 23 -6.09 2.33 3.60
N VAL A 24 -6.90 1.52 2.95
CA VAL A 24 -6.56 0.13 2.59
C VAL A 24 -6.86 -0.08 1.11
N SER A 25 -5.94 -0.71 0.38
CA SER A 25 -6.13 -1.19 -0.99
C SER A 25 -5.78 -2.66 -1.08
N ILE A 26 -6.66 -3.44 -1.71
CA ILE A 26 -6.48 -4.89 -1.92
C ILE A 26 -7.03 -5.25 -3.29
N ASP A 27 -6.17 -5.76 -4.17
CA ASP A 27 -6.54 -6.14 -5.54
C ASP A 27 -7.24 -5.00 -6.32
N GLY A 28 -6.78 -3.78 -6.06
CA GLY A 28 -7.30 -2.55 -6.65
C GLY A 28 -8.57 -2.00 -5.99
N GLU A 29 -9.25 -2.76 -5.13
CA GLU A 29 -10.40 -2.27 -4.36
C GLU A 29 -9.94 -1.54 -3.10
N THR A 30 -10.62 -0.44 -2.75
CA THR A 30 -10.20 0.41 -1.64
C THR A 30 -11.31 0.64 -0.63
N PHE A 31 -10.90 0.82 0.62
CA PHE A 31 -11.78 1.21 1.72
C PHE A 31 -10.99 1.88 2.84
N THR A 32 -11.67 2.42 3.85
CA THR A 32 -11.03 3.01 5.03
C THR A 32 -11.42 2.29 6.31
N ILE A 33 -10.45 2.14 7.21
CA ILE A 33 -10.64 1.74 8.61
C ILE A 33 -10.76 3.00 9.46
N LYS A 34 -11.93 3.22 10.06
CA LYS A 34 -12.23 4.37 10.94
C LYS A 34 -12.43 3.88 12.37
N PRO A 35 -11.41 3.96 13.23
CA PRO A 35 -11.50 3.45 14.60
C PRO A 35 -12.48 4.27 15.43
N LYS A 36 -13.14 3.60 16.37
CA LYS A 36 -14.10 4.22 17.32
C LYS A 36 -13.46 4.48 18.69
N THR A 37 -12.33 3.87 18.96
CA THR A 37 -11.61 3.91 20.23
C THR A 37 -10.52 4.98 20.27
N LYS A 38 -9.81 5.11 21.38
CA LYS A 38 -8.70 6.06 21.59
C LYS A 38 -7.51 5.37 22.31
N GLY A 39 -6.35 6.03 22.30
CA GLY A 39 -5.18 5.51 22.99
C GLY A 39 -4.74 4.15 22.44
N VAL A 40 -4.30 3.26 23.29
CA VAL A 40 -3.80 1.93 22.93
C VAL A 40 -4.89 1.04 22.30
N GLU A 41 -6.14 1.20 22.74
CA GLU A 41 -7.28 0.46 22.18
C GLU A 41 -7.49 0.78 20.70
N ARG A 42 -7.24 2.04 20.30
CA ARG A 42 -7.27 2.43 18.88
C ARG A 42 -6.19 1.73 18.07
N LEU A 43 -4.98 1.63 18.62
CA LEU A 43 -3.88 0.93 17.96
C LEU A 43 -4.23 -0.54 17.75
N ALA A 44 -4.80 -1.18 18.77
CA ALA A 44 -5.27 -2.56 18.69
C ALA A 44 -6.39 -2.69 17.64
N GLU A 45 -7.43 -1.84 17.71
CA GLU A 45 -8.57 -1.87 16.78
C GLU A 45 -8.14 -1.77 15.32
N ILE A 46 -7.22 -0.85 14.98
CA ILE A 46 -6.71 -0.71 13.62
C ILE A 46 -5.85 -1.92 13.23
N SER A 47 -4.94 -2.32 14.11
CA SER A 47 -4.01 -3.43 13.83
C SER A 47 -4.73 -4.76 13.65
N ASP A 48 -5.75 -5.04 14.49
CA ASP A 48 -6.54 -6.26 14.42
C ASP A 48 -7.35 -6.32 13.12
N GLN A 49 -7.99 -5.20 12.70
CA GLN A 49 -8.71 -5.15 11.44
C GLN A 49 -7.77 -5.36 10.23
N ILE A 50 -6.57 -4.78 10.25
CA ILE A 50 -5.58 -4.95 9.17
C ILE A 50 -5.14 -6.42 9.10
N VAL A 51 -4.77 -7.04 10.22
CA VAL A 51 -4.31 -8.44 10.23
C VAL A 51 -5.44 -9.40 9.87
N ASP A 52 -6.67 -9.10 10.25
CA ASP A 52 -7.84 -9.90 9.85
C ASP A 52 -8.04 -9.87 8.33
N TRP A 53 -7.93 -8.70 7.69
CA TRP A 53 -7.96 -8.59 6.24
C TRP A 53 -6.81 -9.34 5.59
N ALA A 54 -5.58 -9.14 6.08
CA ALA A 54 -4.41 -9.85 5.57
C ALA A 54 -4.57 -11.38 5.68
N ASN A 55 -5.12 -11.90 6.77
CA ASN A 55 -5.38 -13.34 6.95
C ASN A 55 -6.42 -13.88 5.97
N ARG A 56 -7.44 -13.10 5.62
CA ARG A 56 -8.49 -13.49 4.64
C ARG A 56 -7.97 -13.51 3.22
N ILE A 57 -7.19 -12.49 2.85
CA ILE A 57 -6.74 -12.26 1.47
C ILE A 57 -5.42 -12.98 1.19
N ARG A 58 -4.57 -13.17 2.20
CA ARG A 58 -3.23 -13.78 2.10
C ARG A 58 -2.34 -13.04 1.09
N PRO A 59 -2.15 -11.71 1.24
CA PRO A 59 -1.29 -10.97 0.34
C PRO A 59 0.16 -11.49 0.45
N ILE A 60 0.89 -11.46 -0.66
CA ILE A 60 2.32 -11.80 -0.70
C ILE A 60 3.13 -10.83 0.13
N ALA A 61 2.80 -9.54 0.04
CA ALA A 61 3.39 -8.49 0.85
C ALA A 61 2.36 -7.40 1.15
N VAL A 62 2.62 -6.66 2.24
CA VAL A 62 1.86 -5.48 2.64
C VAL A 62 2.76 -4.26 2.46
N ILE A 63 2.32 -3.30 1.66
CA ILE A 63 3.06 -2.09 1.33
C ILE A 63 2.53 -0.95 2.19
N ILE A 64 3.39 -0.33 2.98
CA ILE A 64 3.03 0.67 3.99
C ILE A 64 3.75 1.97 3.68
N GLU A 65 3.06 3.12 3.77
CA GLU A 65 3.76 4.40 3.71
C GLU A 65 4.67 4.58 4.93
N GLY A 66 5.93 4.86 4.68
CA GLY A 66 6.92 5.16 5.71
C GLY A 66 6.72 6.56 6.32
N TYR A 67 7.41 6.82 7.43
CA TYR A 67 7.26 8.10 8.14
C TYR A 67 7.97 9.25 7.42
N SER A 68 7.32 10.41 7.36
CA SER A 68 7.97 11.67 6.99
C SER A 68 8.71 12.27 8.21
N TYR A 69 10.02 12.48 8.08
CA TYR A 69 10.84 13.14 9.11
C TYR A 69 10.47 14.60 9.39
N GLY A 70 9.55 15.19 8.62
CA GLY A 70 9.13 16.60 8.72
C GLY A 70 7.82 16.85 9.47
N SER A 71 7.15 15.83 10.01
CA SER A 71 5.90 16.01 10.75
C SER A 71 6.13 16.56 12.15
N LYS A 72 5.19 17.38 12.65
CA LYS A 72 5.25 17.92 14.03
C LYS A 72 5.41 16.77 15.04
N PHE A 73 6.32 16.91 15.97
CA PHE A 73 6.83 15.90 16.91
C PHE A 73 5.75 14.96 17.48
N SER A 74 4.64 15.50 17.99
CA SER A 74 3.57 14.72 18.63
C SER A 74 2.81 13.80 17.65
N ARG A 75 2.62 14.23 16.40
CA ARG A 75 1.93 13.42 15.38
C ARG A 75 2.84 12.29 14.87
N ALA A 76 4.14 12.58 14.73
CA ALA A 76 5.12 11.59 14.31
C ALA A 76 5.23 10.42 15.31
N HIS A 77 5.22 10.70 16.63
CA HIS A 77 5.24 9.67 17.66
C HIS A 77 4.01 8.76 17.58
N ALA A 78 2.82 9.34 17.53
CA ALA A 78 1.58 8.57 17.49
C ALA A 78 1.44 7.72 16.21
N LEU A 79 1.91 8.21 15.06
CA LEU A 79 1.99 7.41 13.83
C LEU A 79 3.07 6.33 13.94
N GLY A 80 4.20 6.62 14.61
CA GLY A 80 5.23 5.64 14.89
C GLY A 80 4.74 4.47 15.74
N GLU A 81 3.94 4.76 16.78
CA GLU A 81 3.28 3.74 17.60
C GLU A 81 2.33 2.87 16.77
N LEU A 82 1.49 3.50 15.95
CA LEU A 82 0.55 2.79 15.07
C LEU A 82 1.30 1.88 14.09
N GLY A 83 2.27 2.43 13.36
CA GLY A 83 3.01 1.64 12.38
C GLY A 83 3.85 0.53 13.03
N GLY A 84 4.39 0.76 14.23
CA GLY A 84 5.05 -0.28 15.01
C GLY A 84 4.10 -1.42 15.38
N SER A 85 2.89 -1.06 15.86
CA SER A 85 1.84 -2.04 16.20
C SER A 85 1.39 -2.85 14.98
N VAL A 86 1.09 -2.19 13.88
CA VAL A 86 0.65 -2.84 12.62
C VAL A 86 1.75 -3.78 12.08
N LYS A 87 2.99 -3.31 11.97
CA LYS A 87 4.11 -4.14 11.51
C LYS A 87 4.35 -5.35 12.41
N LEU A 88 4.20 -5.18 13.72
CA LEU A 88 4.37 -6.27 14.68
C LEU A 88 3.31 -7.36 14.53
N VAL A 89 2.04 -7.00 14.39
CA VAL A 89 0.96 -8.00 14.23
C VAL A 89 1.05 -8.69 12.86
N LEU A 90 1.37 -7.97 11.79
CA LEU A 90 1.60 -8.54 10.46
C LEU A 90 2.78 -9.50 10.47
N HIS A 91 3.91 -9.13 11.10
CA HIS A 91 5.06 -10.00 11.23
C HIS A 91 4.74 -11.29 12.00
N LYS A 92 4.03 -11.20 13.13
CA LYS A 92 3.58 -12.35 13.91
C LYS A 92 2.63 -13.27 13.13
N ALA A 93 1.83 -12.70 12.24
CA ALA A 93 0.94 -13.43 11.34
C ALA A 93 1.67 -14.02 10.10
N GLY A 94 2.98 -13.75 9.95
CA GLY A 94 3.82 -14.28 8.87
C GLY A 94 3.85 -13.44 7.60
N PHE A 95 3.29 -12.23 7.62
CA PHE A 95 3.32 -11.32 6.47
C PHE A 95 4.59 -10.47 6.44
N LYS A 96 5.12 -10.27 5.23
CA LYS A 96 6.22 -9.34 4.97
C LYS A 96 5.67 -7.94 4.69
N THR A 97 6.38 -6.92 5.17
CA THR A 97 6.03 -5.51 4.93
C THR A 97 7.12 -4.81 4.17
N VAL A 98 6.73 -3.98 3.19
CA VAL A 98 7.60 -3.06 2.44
C VAL A 98 7.26 -1.64 2.86
N GLU A 99 8.26 -0.85 3.25
CA GLU A 99 8.05 0.57 3.59
C GLU A 99 8.42 1.45 2.40
N VAL A 100 7.46 2.27 1.97
CA VAL A 100 7.63 3.20 0.85
C VAL A 100 7.77 4.63 1.38
N PRO A 101 8.86 5.35 1.08
CA PRO A 101 8.99 6.75 1.45
C PRO A 101 7.87 7.61 0.82
N PRO A 102 7.26 8.57 1.56
CA PRO A 102 6.18 9.42 1.03
C PRO A 102 6.52 10.12 -0.28
N LYS A 103 7.77 10.55 -0.44
CA LYS A 103 8.24 11.18 -1.70
C LYS A 103 8.28 10.20 -2.88
N CYS A 104 8.51 8.91 -2.62
CA CYS A 104 8.48 7.89 -3.67
C CYS A 104 7.04 7.64 -4.10
N ARG A 105 6.10 7.50 -3.16
CA ARG A 105 4.68 7.38 -3.46
C ARG A 105 4.17 8.57 -4.29
N ALA A 106 4.43 9.81 -3.84
CA ALA A 106 4.02 11.01 -4.57
C ALA A 106 4.64 11.06 -5.98
N LYS A 107 5.93 10.72 -6.12
CA LYS A 107 6.62 10.67 -7.42
C LYS A 107 6.05 9.60 -8.33
N PHE A 108 5.73 8.42 -7.81
CA PHE A 108 5.11 7.36 -8.60
C PHE A 108 3.74 7.78 -9.11
N ALA A 109 2.90 8.41 -8.29
CA ALA A 109 1.58 8.87 -8.69
C ALA A 109 1.59 10.00 -9.72
N THR A 110 2.57 10.96 -9.63
CA THR A 110 2.50 12.24 -10.35
C THR A 110 3.73 12.56 -11.22
N GLY A 111 4.82 11.82 -11.06
CA GLY A 111 6.14 12.17 -11.60
C GLY A 111 6.95 13.13 -10.72
N ASN A 112 6.36 13.71 -9.65
CA ASN A 112 7.01 14.69 -8.77
C ASN A 112 6.87 14.30 -7.30
N GLY A 113 7.97 14.03 -6.62
CA GLY A 113 8.00 13.61 -5.20
C GLY A 113 7.62 14.69 -4.18
N ASN A 114 7.39 15.92 -4.61
CA ASN A 114 6.91 17.00 -3.76
C ASN A 114 5.42 17.33 -3.96
N SER A 115 4.72 16.53 -4.76
CA SER A 115 3.28 16.67 -4.99
C SER A 115 2.48 16.45 -3.73
N GLY A 116 1.46 17.27 -3.53
CA GLY A 116 0.49 17.11 -2.44
C GLY A 116 -0.63 16.14 -2.78
N LYS A 117 -1.50 15.87 -1.81
CA LYS A 117 -2.65 14.95 -1.98
C LYS A 117 -3.56 15.36 -3.15
N ILE A 118 -3.79 16.65 -3.33
CA ILE A 118 -4.62 17.19 -4.43
C ILE A 118 -4.02 16.83 -5.79
N ASP A 119 -2.70 16.95 -5.94
CA ASP A 119 -2.01 16.64 -7.19
C ASP A 119 -2.04 15.14 -7.49
N VAL A 120 -1.87 14.31 -6.45
CA VAL A 120 -1.99 12.86 -6.56
C VAL A 120 -3.37 12.48 -7.09
N LEU A 121 -4.44 12.95 -6.43
CA LEU A 121 -5.81 12.66 -6.85
C LEU A 121 -6.10 13.17 -8.27
N ALA A 122 -5.61 14.37 -8.62
CA ALA A 122 -5.77 14.92 -9.97
C ALA A 122 -5.08 14.04 -11.03
N SER A 123 -3.87 13.56 -10.74
CA SER A 123 -3.13 12.66 -11.62
C SER A 123 -3.87 11.33 -11.83
N LEU A 124 -4.38 10.74 -10.75
CA LEU A 124 -5.13 9.49 -10.81
C LEU A 124 -6.45 9.63 -11.58
N ARG A 125 -7.15 10.75 -11.44
CA ARG A 125 -8.37 11.07 -12.21
C ARG A 125 -8.12 11.20 -13.71
N VAL A 126 -6.97 11.71 -14.09
CA VAL A 126 -6.58 11.77 -15.52
C VAL A 126 -6.29 10.37 -16.04
N MET A 127 -5.70 9.51 -15.22
CA MET A 127 -5.34 8.15 -15.59
C MET A 127 -6.57 7.22 -15.70
N ASP A 128 -7.47 7.29 -14.73
CA ASP A 128 -8.68 6.46 -14.65
C ASP A 128 -9.84 7.26 -14.03
N PRO A 129 -10.58 8.05 -14.85
CA PRO A 129 -11.65 8.91 -14.35
C PRO A 129 -12.89 8.14 -13.86
N GLU A 130 -13.07 6.89 -14.29
CA GLU A 130 -14.19 6.05 -13.86
C GLU A 130 -13.95 5.53 -12.44
N LYS A 131 -12.71 5.17 -12.12
CA LYS A 131 -12.32 4.71 -10.80
C LYS A 131 -12.19 5.87 -9.81
N PHE A 132 -11.45 6.92 -10.14
CA PHE A 132 -11.13 8.03 -9.23
C PHE A 132 -12.14 9.18 -9.33
N THR A 133 -13.38 8.90 -8.97
CA THR A 133 -14.48 9.89 -8.98
C THR A 133 -14.27 11.01 -7.95
N LYS A 134 -15.20 11.97 -7.89
CA LYS A 134 -15.14 13.07 -6.92
C LYS A 134 -15.24 12.62 -5.48
N ASP A 135 -15.89 11.48 -5.25
CA ASP A 135 -16.14 10.92 -3.90
C ASP A 135 -15.01 9.99 -3.43
N PHE A 136 -13.99 9.77 -4.27
CA PHE A 136 -12.85 8.94 -3.90
C PHE A 136 -11.97 9.65 -2.85
N GLY A 137 -11.74 8.98 -1.72
CA GLY A 137 -11.03 9.55 -0.57
C GLY A 137 -9.50 9.65 -0.76
N ASP A 138 -8.87 10.64 -0.12
CA ASP A 138 -7.41 10.84 -0.19
C ASP A 138 -6.64 9.64 0.38
N ASP A 139 -7.09 9.11 1.53
CA ASP A 139 -6.42 7.99 2.21
C ASP A 139 -6.51 6.69 1.37
N GLU A 140 -7.61 6.52 0.64
CA GLU A 140 -7.81 5.42 -0.30
C GLU A 140 -6.92 5.56 -1.53
N CYS A 141 -6.75 6.79 -2.04
CA CYS A 141 -5.81 7.08 -3.14
C CYS A 141 -4.38 6.69 -2.77
N ASP A 142 -3.94 7.12 -1.60
CA ASP A 142 -2.58 6.88 -1.13
C ASP A 142 -2.32 5.38 -0.93
N ALA A 143 -3.27 4.64 -0.33
CA ALA A 143 -3.20 3.19 -0.19
C ALA A 143 -3.18 2.46 -1.55
N TRP A 144 -4.01 2.91 -2.50
CA TRP A 144 -4.04 2.35 -3.84
C TRP A 144 -2.71 2.56 -4.59
N VAL A 145 -2.13 3.75 -4.49
CA VAL A 145 -0.82 4.03 -5.12
C VAL A 145 0.27 3.11 -4.57
N LEU A 146 0.29 2.86 -3.25
CA LEU A 146 1.24 1.95 -2.61
C LEU A 146 1.12 0.53 -3.16
N GLU A 147 -0.10 0.03 -3.32
CA GLU A 147 -0.35 -1.28 -3.92
C GLU A 147 0.13 -1.32 -5.39
N GLN A 148 -0.19 -0.29 -6.20
CA GLN A 148 0.22 -0.23 -7.60
C GLN A 148 1.73 -0.11 -7.78
N MET A 149 2.45 0.50 -6.84
CA MET A 149 3.92 0.51 -6.84
C MET A 149 4.48 -0.91 -6.80
N ALA A 150 3.92 -1.78 -5.96
CA ALA A 150 4.38 -3.15 -5.86
C ALA A 150 3.98 -3.99 -7.09
N TYR A 151 2.79 -3.79 -7.66
CA TYR A 151 2.44 -4.42 -8.94
C TYR A 151 3.35 -3.95 -10.08
N ALA A 152 3.71 -2.67 -10.12
CA ALA A 152 4.62 -2.14 -11.13
C ALA A 152 6.05 -2.70 -10.96
N GLU A 153 6.51 -2.89 -9.72
CA GLU A 153 7.82 -3.47 -9.41
C GLU A 153 7.96 -4.92 -9.92
N ILE A 154 6.91 -5.72 -9.79
CA ILE A 154 6.93 -7.12 -10.26
C ILE A 154 6.44 -7.29 -11.72
N GLY A 155 6.17 -6.18 -12.44
CA GLY A 155 5.75 -6.22 -13.84
C GLY A 155 4.27 -6.57 -14.08
N GLU A 156 3.44 -6.61 -13.03
CA GLU A 156 2.03 -7.01 -13.07
C GLU A 156 1.04 -5.83 -13.02
N SER A 157 1.52 -4.59 -13.20
CA SER A 157 0.64 -3.42 -13.22
C SER A 157 -0.26 -3.40 -14.45
N LYS A 158 -1.56 -3.19 -14.24
CA LYS A 158 -2.56 -2.99 -15.31
C LYS A 158 -2.48 -1.59 -15.93
N TYR A 159 -1.75 -0.67 -15.31
CA TYR A 159 -1.61 0.73 -15.73
C TYR A 159 -0.25 0.96 -16.35
N GLN A 160 -0.18 1.94 -17.25
CA GLN A 160 1.07 2.37 -17.87
C GLN A 160 1.66 3.54 -17.07
N TRP A 161 2.89 3.36 -16.63
CA TRP A 161 3.64 4.36 -15.89
C TRP A 161 4.79 4.92 -16.72
N SER A 162 5.00 6.22 -16.68
CA SER A 162 6.14 6.85 -17.34
C SER A 162 7.46 6.45 -16.68
N SER A 163 8.59 6.58 -17.39
CA SER A 163 9.92 6.29 -16.84
C SER A 163 10.25 7.13 -15.61
N VAL A 164 9.73 8.37 -15.54
CA VAL A 164 9.90 9.24 -14.37
C VAL A 164 9.16 8.69 -13.16
N GLN A 165 7.94 8.19 -13.34
CA GLN A 165 7.15 7.55 -12.28
C GLN A 165 7.81 6.24 -11.83
N MET A 166 8.20 5.37 -12.78
CA MET A 166 8.89 4.12 -12.49
C MET A 166 10.19 4.33 -11.70
N SER A 167 10.94 5.39 -11.96
CA SER A 167 12.17 5.71 -11.20
C SER A 167 11.94 6.04 -9.71
N ALA A 168 10.68 6.08 -9.24
CA ALA A 168 10.39 6.14 -7.82
C ALA A 168 10.63 4.81 -7.11
N LEU A 169 10.52 3.69 -7.83
CA LEU A 169 10.70 2.33 -7.32
C LEU A 169 12.17 2.06 -6.93
N ASP A 170 13.14 2.67 -7.63
CA ASP A 170 14.59 2.51 -7.38
C ASP A 170 15.02 2.89 -5.95
N LYS A 171 14.19 3.63 -5.21
CA LYS A 171 14.48 4.12 -3.85
C LYS A 171 13.74 3.35 -2.76
N VAL A 172 13.08 2.29 -3.12
CA VAL A 172 12.32 1.42 -2.19
C VAL A 172 13.08 0.11 -2.02
N ASP A 173 13.20 -0.37 -0.80
CA ASP A 173 13.72 -1.71 -0.53
C ASP A 173 12.63 -2.76 -0.75
N TRP A 174 12.64 -3.39 -1.92
CA TRP A 174 11.71 -4.45 -2.31
C TRP A 174 12.13 -5.85 -1.84
N THR A 175 13.24 -5.99 -1.12
CA THR A 175 13.71 -7.29 -0.62
C THR A 175 12.62 -8.11 0.08
N PRO A 176 11.76 -7.52 0.97
CA PRO A 176 10.71 -8.30 1.62
C PRO A 176 9.66 -8.87 0.65
N LEU A 177 9.35 -8.15 -0.44
CA LEU A 177 8.43 -8.62 -1.49
C LEU A 177 9.05 -9.81 -2.25
N TYR A 178 10.29 -9.67 -2.69
CA TYR A 178 10.99 -10.75 -3.40
C TYR A 178 11.22 -11.99 -2.53
N ASP A 179 11.49 -11.83 -1.24
CA ASP A 179 11.59 -12.94 -0.30
C ASP A 179 10.28 -13.72 -0.19
N SER A 180 9.15 -13.01 -0.20
CA SER A 180 7.83 -13.65 -0.20
C SER A 180 7.56 -14.41 -1.50
N LEU A 181 7.91 -13.83 -2.65
CA LEU A 181 7.78 -14.48 -3.97
C LEU A 181 8.62 -15.76 -4.03
N ARG A 182 9.89 -15.71 -3.61
CA ARG A 182 10.77 -16.89 -3.54
C ARG A 182 10.21 -17.98 -2.62
N GLY A 183 9.64 -17.57 -1.49
CA GLY A 183 9.04 -18.51 -0.52
C GLY A 183 7.77 -19.18 -1.02
N SER A 184 6.99 -18.52 -1.86
CA SER A 184 5.72 -19.03 -2.37
C SER A 184 5.90 -20.15 -3.41
N LYS A 185 6.97 -20.13 -4.19
CA LYS A 185 7.22 -21.02 -5.36
C LYS A 185 6.11 -20.99 -6.43
N GLN A 186 5.14 -20.11 -6.30
CA GLN A 186 3.95 -20.05 -7.14
C GLN A 186 4.17 -19.12 -8.35
N TRP A 187 5.05 -18.13 -8.20
CA TRP A 187 5.34 -17.12 -9.24
C TRP A 187 6.86 -16.92 -9.44
N PRO A 188 7.59 -17.97 -9.87
CA PRO A 188 9.05 -17.88 -10.06
C PRO A 188 9.44 -16.89 -11.18
N GLU A 189 8.55 -16.64 -12.14
CA GLU A 189 8.73 -15.71 -13.25
C GLU A 189 8.72 -14.23 -12.85
N LEU A 190 8.20 -13.89 -11.66
CA LEU A 190 8.15 -12.52 -11.13
C LEU A 190 9.42 -12.14 -10.35
N LEU A 191 10.39 -13.03 -10.29
CA LEU A 191 11.67 -12.75 -9.66
C LEU A 191 12.61 -12.06 -10.67
N PRO A 192 13.34 -11.00 -10.25
CA PRO A 192 14.30 -10.31 -11.10
C PRO A 192 15.50 -11.19 -11.48
#